data_9913fc3bd9a741fec625afadb5bd8a65
#
_entry.id   9913fc3bd9a741fec625afadb5bd8a65
#
_cell.length_a   1.000
_cell.length_b   1.000
_cell.length_c   1.000
_cell.angle_alpha   90.00
_cell.angle_beta   90.00
_cell.angle_gamma   90.00
#
_symmetry.space_group_name_H-M   'P 1'
#
loop_
_entity.id
_entity.type
_entity.pdbx_description
1 polymer ?
#
loop_
_entity_poly.entity_id
_entity_poly.type
_entity_poly.pdbx_seq_one_letter_code
_entity_poly.pdbx_strand_id
1 'polypeptide(L)'
;MNWFKKFMYGRYGLDQLSIDLAVLSIVIIVLSGLLPRSLSILSIIGYIPMIIYIYRIFSKNIFKRQTENYKYLSRRNKVIDKLKNEKDAIRDFKTYKYFKCSNCGQRLRVPRRQGKISITCPKCKNTFKAKS
;
A
#
# COMPACT_ATOMS: atom_id res chain seq x y z
N MET A 1 -33.71 -14.05 1.11
CA MET A 1 -32.57 -13.24 0.60
C MET A 1 -32.83 -11.73 0.58
N ASN A 2 -34.06 -11.28 0.80
CA ASN A 2 -34.42 -9.85 0.69
C ASN A 2 -34.22 -9.04 1.98
N TRP A 3 -34.23 -9.68 3.17
CA TRP A 3 -34.09 -8.98 4.44
C TRP A 3 -32.70 -8.34 4.61
N PHE A 4 -31.63 -9.06 4.30
CA PHE A 4 -30.25 -8.54 4.42
C PHE A 4 -30.00 -7.37 3.46
N LYS A 5 -30.50 -7.46 2.21
CA LYS A 5 -30.40 -6.36 1.23
C LYS A 5 -31.13 -5.12 1.73
N LYS A 6 -32.32 -5.28 2.32
CA LYS A 6 -33.12 -4.18 2.88
C LYS A 6 -32.43 -3.55 4.10
N PHE A 7 -31.76 -4.36 4.94
CA PHE A 7 -31.00 -3.90 6.09
C PHE A 7 -29.76 -3.11 5.69
N MET A 8 -29.06 -3.54 4.63
CA MET A 8 -27.85 -2.87 4.12
C MET A 8 -28.16 -1.66 3.21
N TYR A 9 -29.42 -1.44 2.87
CA TYR A 9 -29.81 -0.30 2.06
C TYR A 9 -29.48 1.03 2.74
N GLY A 10 -28.75 1.92 2.02
CA GLY A 10 -28.30 3.20 2.57
C GLY A 10 -27.11 3.14 3.54
N ARG A 11 -26.44 1.98 3.67
CA ARG A 11 -25.20 1.81 4.44
C ARG A 11 -23.99 1.72 3.52
N TYR A 12 -22.81 2.04 4.04
CA TYR A 12 -21.59 2.12 3.23
C TYR A 12 -21.18 0.77 2.64
N GLY A 13 -21.25 -0.30 3.41
CA GLY A 13 -20.85 -1.64 2.99
C GLY A 13 -19.33 -1.89 3.11
N LEU A 14 -18.83 -2.83 2.27
CA LEU A 14 -17.44 -3.26 2.27
C LEU A 14 -16.58 -2.35 1.41
N ASP A 15 -15.43 -1.93 1.92
CA ASP A 15 -14.39 -1.21 1.20
C ASP A 15 -13.00 -1.80 1.50
N GLN A 16 -11.98 -1.37 0.75
CA GLN A 16 -10.63 -1.91 0.89
C GLN A 16 -10.04 -1.64 2.29
N LEU A 17 -10.26 -0.43 2.83
CA LEU A 17 -9.81 -0.10 4.18
C LEU A 17 -10.47 -0.98 5.23
N SER A 18 -11.76 -1.28 5.07
CA SER A 18 -12.49 -2.17 5.99
C SER A 18 -11.97 -3.61 5.91
N ILE A 19 -11.67 -4.11 4.71
CA ILE A 19 -11.09 -5.45 4.53
C ILE A 19 -9.70 -5.52 5.16
N ASP A 20 -8.85 -4.52 4.93
CA ASP A 20 -7.50 -4.49 5.48
C ASP A 20 -7.52 -4.39 7.03
N LEU A 21 -8.49 -3.69 7.61
CA LEU A 21 -8.72 -3.67 9.08
C LEU A 21 -9.16 -5.04 9.63
N ALA A 22 -10.04 -5.75 8.92
CA ALA A 22 -10.46 -7.09 9.31
C ALA A 22 -9.29 -8.09 9.26
N VAL A 23 -8.51 -8.05 8.18
CA VAL A 23 -7.31 -8.89 8.03
C VAL A 23 -6.30 -8.59 9.12
N LEU A 24 -6.03 -7.30 9.40
CA LEU A 24 -5.13 -6.88 10.47
C LEU A 24 -5.58 -7.42 11.84
N SER A 25 -6.88 -7.32 12.14
CA SER A 25 -7.47 -7.87 13.37
C SER A 25 -7.21 -9.37 13.49
N ILE A 26 -7.53 -10.14 12.45
CA ILE A 26 -7.35 -11.59 12.43
C ILE A 26 -5.87 -11.95 12.63
N VAL A 27 -4.96 -11.27 11.94
CA VAL A 27 -3.51 -11.51 12.08
C VAL A 27 -3.04 -11.26 13.50
N ILE A 28 -3.46 -10.16 14.13
CA ILE A 28 -3.08 -9.86 15.53
C ILE A 28 -3.62 -10.91 16.48
N ILE A 29 -4.88 -11.34 16.34
CA ILE A 29 -5.51 -12.34 17.19
C ILE A 29 -4.80 -13.70 17.03
N VAL A 30 -4.52 -14.13 15.82
CA VAL A 30 -3.82 -15.41 15.55
C VAL A 30 -2.40 -15.37 16.13
N LEU A 31 -1.66 -14.30 15.89
CA LEU A 31 -0.30 -14.14 16.43
C LEU A 31 -0.32 -14.12 17.97
N SER A 32 -1.30 -13.46 18.58
CA SER A 32 -1.41 -13.45 20.05
C SER A 32 -1.71 -14.82 20.64
N GLY A 33 -2.42 -15.68 19.90
CA GLY A 33 -2.67 -17.08 20.30
C GLY A 33 -1.43 -17.98 20.27
N LEU A 34 -0.39 -17.61 19.50
CA LEU A 34 0.88 -18.33 19.44
C LEU A 34 1.87 -17.87 20.52
N LEU A 35 1.59 -16.77 21.22
CA LEU A 35 2.45 -16.18 22.24
C LEU A 35 2.10 -16.70 23.65
N PRO A 36 3.06 -16.64 24.60
CA PRO A 36 2.82 -17.03 25.98
C PRO A 36 1.68 -16.23 26.61
N ARG A 37 0.99 -16.85 27.57
CA ARG A 37 -0.20 -16.28 28.26
C ARG A 37 0.03 -14.90 28.91
N SER A 38 1.28 -14.58 29.22
CA SER A 38 1.68 -13.25 29.75
C SER A 38 1.41 -12.10 28.76
N LEU A 39 1.31 -12.39 27.46
CA LEU A 39 1.05 -11.41 26.41
C LEU A 39 -0.41 -11.43 25.88
N SER A 40 -1.33 -12.03 26.64
CA SER A 40 -2.76 -12.10 26.29
C SER A 40 -3.43 -10.74 26.09
N ILE A 41 -2.87 -9.66 26.65
CA ILE A 41 -3.33 -8.28 26.41
C ILE A 41 -3.27 -7.93 24.91
N LEU A 42 -2.37 -8.55 24.15
CA LEU A 42 -2.24 -8.32 22.71
C LEU A 42 -3.50 -8.76 21.95
N SER A 43 -4.18 -9.81 22.42
CA SER A 43 -5.44 -10.27 21.82
C SER A 43 -6.56 -9.22 21.98
N ILE A 44 -6.60 -8.55 23.12
CA ILE A 44 -7.58 -7.48 23.38
C ILE A 44 -7.37 -6.32 22.38
N ILE A 45 -6.10 -5.95 22.15
CA ILE A 45 -5.76 -4.93 21.15
C ILE A 45 -6.21 -5.34 19.74
N GLY A 46 -6.13 -6.65 19.43
CA GLY A 46 -6.59 -7.19 18.14
C GLY A 46 -8.07 -7.00 17.85
N TYR A 47 -8.92 -6.87 18.88
CA TYR A 47 -10.35 -6.62 18.68
C TYR A 47 -10.65 -5.16 18.29
N ILE A 48 -9.76 -4.21 18.55
CA ILE A 48 -9.99 -2.79 18.22
C ILE A 48 -10.22 -2.58 16.72
N PRO A 49 -9.36 -3.08 15.81
CA PRO A 49 -9.61 -2.95 14.36
C PRO A 49 -10.89 -3.65 13.91
N MET A 50 -11.28 -4.76 14.59
CA MET A 50 -12.52 -5.48 14.29
C MET A 50 -13.76 -4.65 14.62
N ILE A 51 -13.76 -3.96 15.76
CA ILE A 51 -14.86 -3.05 16.15
C ILE A 51 -14.96 -1.89 15.16
N ILE A 52 -13.83 -1.31 14.77
CA ILE A 52 -13.80 -0.24 13.77
C ILE A 52 -14.33 -0.73 12.42
N TYR A 53 -13.95 -1.93 11.98
CA TYR A 53 -14.44 -2.57 10.77
C TYR A 53 -15.97 -2.71 10.78
N ILE A 54 -16.53 -3.27 11.85
CA ILE A 54 -17.98 -3.45 12.00
C ILE A 54 -18.70 -2.08 11.96
N TYR A 55 -18.21 -1.12 12.73
CA TYR A 55 -18.77 0.24 12.75
C TYR A 55 -18.77 0.90 11.37
N ARG A 56 -17.72 0.69 10.57
CA ARG A 56 -17.60 1.25 9.22
C ARG A 56 -18.62 0.67 8.25
N ILE A 57 -18.80 -0.66 8.26
CA ILE A 57 -19.75 -1.34 7.36
C ILE A 57 -21.18 -0.83 7.60
N PHE A 58 -21.56 -0.66 8.86
CA PHE A 58 -22.90 -0.24 9.24
C PHE A 58 -23.12 1.28 9.22
N SER A 59 -22.08 2.05 8.91
CA SER A 59 -22.15 3.51 8.88
C SER A 59 -23.07 3.99 7.77
N LYS A 60 -23.95 4.93 8.07
CA LYS A 60 -24.81 5.63 7.11
C LYS A 60 -24.10 6.80 6.41
N ASN A 61 -22.97 7.25 6.95
CA ASN A 61 -22.22 8.38 6.37
C ASN A 61 -21.28 7.91 5.24
N ILE A 62 -21.88 7.63 4.09
CA ILE A 62 -21.22 7.07 2.91
C ILE A 62 -20.09 7.98 2.44
N PHE A 63 -20.32 9.27 2.30
CA PHE A 63 -19.36 10.24 1.78
C PHE A 63 -18.07 10.30 2.63
N LYS A 64 -18.21 10.36 3.97
CA LYS A 64 -17.07 10.37 4.88
C LYS A 64 -16.23 9.10 4.75
N ARG A 65 -16.89 7.93 4.68
CA ARG A 65 -16.20 6.63 4.54
C ARG A 65 -15.48 6.47 3.22
N GLN A 66 -16.08 6.93 2.13
CA GLN A 66 -15.43 6.96 0.81
C GLN A 66 -14.19 7.85 0.82
N THR A 67 -14.26 9.02 1.41
CA THR A 67 -13.11 9.93 1.51
C THR A 67 -11.97 9.34 2.33
N GLU A 68 -12.29 8.67 3.45
CA GLU A 68 -11.31 7.96 4.28
C GLU A 68 -10.61 6.84 3.48
N ASN A 69 -11.41 6.01 2.77
CA ASN A 69 -10.89 4.95 1.93
C ASN A 69 -10.00 5.48 0.79
N TYR A 70 -10.42 6.54 0.12
CA TYR A 70 -9.62 7.18 -0.93
C TYR A 70 -8.26 7.69 -0.41
N LYS A 71 -8.25 8.37 0.74
CA LYS A 71 -7.00 8.82 1.38
C LYS A 71 -6.10 7.65 1.76
N TYR A 72 -6.70 6.58 2.27
CA TYR A 72 -5.98 5.35 2.60
C TYR A 72 -5.35 4.71 1.36
N LEU A 73 -6.12 4.49 0.29
CA LEU A 73 -5.64 3.91 -0.96
C LEU A 73 -4.52 4.73 -1.59
N SER A 74 -4.65 6.06 -1.57
CA SER A 74 -3.59 6.95 -2.08
C SER A 74 -2.26 6.75 -1.33
N ARG A 75 -2.30 6.62 0.00
CA ARG A 75 -1.10 6.35 0.82
C ARG A 75 -0.56 4.94 0.59
N ARG A 76 -1.44 3.94 0.62
CA ARG A 76 -1.10 2.53 0.40
C ARG A 76 -0.43 2.32 -0.95
N ASN A 77 -0.99 2.87 -2.03
CA ASN A 77 -0.43 2.74 -3.36
C ASN A 77 0.97 3.37 -3.47
N LYS A 78 1.21 4.54 -2.86
CA LYS A 78 2.56 5.14 -2.80
C LYS A 78 3.59 4.21 -2.13
N VAL A 79 3.20 3.53 -1.05
CA VAL A 79 4.07 2.57 -0.36
C VAL A 79 4.32 1.33 -1.23
N ILE A 80 3.27 0.77 -1.82
CA ILE A 80 3.37 -0.40 -2.71
C ILE A 80 4.26 -0.09 -3.92
N ASP A 81 4.08 1.07 -4.56
CA ASP A 81 4.88 1.48 -5.71
C ASP A 81 6.36 1.66 -5.32
N LYS A 82 6.62 2.21 -4.13
CA LYS A 82 7.99 2.33 -3.61
C LYS A 82 8.62 0.94 -3.41
N LEU A 83 7.90 0.02 -2.78
CA LEU A 83 8.38 -1.36 -2.55
C LEU A 83 8.58 -2.12 -3.87
N LYS A 84 7.68 -1.97 -4.83
CA LYS A 84 7.85 -2.54 -6.18
C LYS A 84 9.09 -2.01 -6.86
N ASN A 85 9.30 -0.70 -6.86
CA ASN A 85 10.47 -0.08 -7.46
C ASN A 85 11.78 -0.56 -6.83
N GLU A 86 11.81 -0.80 -5.52
CA GLU A 86 12.99 -1.35 -4.83
C GLU A 86 13.20 -2.82 -5.17
N LYS A 87 12.12 -3.61 -5.21
CA LYS A 87 12.17 -5.02 -5.60
C LYS A 87 12.65 -5.21 -7.04
N ASP A 88 12.15 -4.39 -7.96
CA ASP A 88 12.60 -4.40 -9.35
C ASP A 88 14.06 -3.97 -9.47
N ALA A 89 14.50 -2.98 -8.69
CA ALA A 89 15.90 -2.57 -8.64
C ALA A 89 16.83 -3.71 -8.16
N ILE A 90 16.40 -4.49 -7.15
CA ILE A 90 17.17 -5.64 -6.64
C ILE A 90 17.21 -6.75 -7.67
N ARG A 91 16.08 -7.08 -8.30
CA ARG A 91 15.99 -8.13 -9.33
C ARG A 91 16.88 -7.82 -10.53
N ASP A 92 16.85 -6.56 -10.95
CA ASP A 92 17.54 -6.11 -12.16
C ASP A 92 18.98 -5.64 -11.89
N PHE A 93 19.46 -5.73 -10.63
CA PHE A 93 20.78 -5.21 -10.22
C PHE A 93 21.95 -5.75 -11.07
N LYS A 94 21.87 -6.99 -11.54
CA LYS A 94 22.92 -7.60 -12.38
C LYS A 94 22.94 -7.04 -13.82
N THR A 95 21.78 -6.67 -14.37
CA THR A 95 21.60 -6.30 -15.77
C THR A 95 21.47 -4.80 -15.99
N TYR A 96 20.89 -4.09 -15.03
CA TYR A 96 20.59 -2.67 -15.16
C TYR A 96 21.15 -1.85 -14.00
N LYS A 97 21.39 -0.57 -14.29
CA LYS A 97 21.77 0.44 -13.30
C LYS A 97 20.72 1.54 -13.30
N TYR A 98 20.37 2.02 -12.10
CA TYR A 98 19.37 3.06 -11.95
C TYR A 98 20.04 4.40 -11.68
N PHE A 99 19.67 5.41 -12.46
CA PHE A 99 20.12 6.78 -12.27
C PHE A 99 18.93 7.68 -11.89
N LYS A 100 19.19 8.72 -11.14
CA LYS A 100 18.20 9.76 -10.86
C LYS A 100 18.48 10.96 -11.75
N CYS A 101 17.47 11.49 -12.43
CA CYS A 101 17.59 12.74 -13.16
C CYS A 101 17.91 13.88 -12.21
N SER A 102 18.93 14.67 -12.53
CA SER A 102 19.35 15.84 -11.71
C SER A 102 18.30 16.94 -11.67
N ASN A 103 17.44 17.03 -12.69
CA ASN A 103 16.44 18.10 -12.80
C ASN A 103 15.09 17.74 -12.16
N CYS A 104 14.54 16.55 -12.41
CA CYS A 104 13.20 16.17 -11.96
C CYS A 104 13.16 14.98 -10.99
N GLY A 105 14.33 14.40 -10.61
CA GLY A 105 14.43 13.28 -9.67
C GLY A 105 13.89 11.95 -10.18
N GLN A 106 13.42 11.87 -11.45
CA GLN A 106 12.89 10.66 -12.04
C GLN A 106 13.96 9.57 -12.08
N ARG A 107 13.60 8.34 -11.66
CA ARG A 107 14.45 7.16 -11.79
C ARG A 107 14.47 6.68 -13.25
N LEU A 108 15.67 6.48 -13.79
CA LEU A 108 15.91 6.03 -15.16
C LEU A 108 16.67 4.70 -15.13
N ARG A 109 16.16 3.72 -15.86
CA ARG A 109 16.74 2.38 -15.99
C ARG A 109 17.63 2.33 -17.21
N VAL A 110 18.89 1.97 -17.02
CA VAL A 110 19.89 1.92 -18.08
C VAL A 110 20.64 0.60 -18.03
N PRO A 111 20.88 -0.07 -19.16
CA PRO A 111 21.68 -1.29 -19.21
C PRO A 111 23.10 -1.06 -18.66
N ARG A 112 23.64 -2.04 -17.94
CA ARG A 112 25.03 -2.01 -17.48
C ARG A 112 26.02 -2.30 -18.62
N ARG A 113 27.28 -1.98 -18.42
CA ARG A 113 28.40 -2.26 -19.32
C ARG A 113 28.36 -1.49 -20.67
N GLN A 114 27.67 -0.36 -20.69
CA GLN A 114 27.60 0.51 -21.90
C GLN A 114 28.68 1.61 -21.89
N GLY A 115 29.56 1.65 -20.88
CA GLY A 115 30.58 2.67 -20.76
C GLY A 115 30.04 4.07 -20.43
N LYS A 116 30.60 5.11 -21.04
CA LYS A 116 30.09 6.49 -20.89
C LYS A 116 28.92 6.71 -21.84
N ILE A 117 27.75 6.97 -21.30
CA ILE A 117 26.51 7.16 -22.06
C ILE A 117 25.86 8.51 -21.75
N SER A 118 25.13 9.02 -22.71
CA SER A 118 24.27 10.19 -22.56
C SER A 118 22.84 9.72 -22.33
N ILE A 119 22.26 10.09 -21.20
CA ILE A 119 20.92 9.67 -20.79
C ILE A 119 19.98 10.87 -20.91
N THR A 120 18.94 10.73 -21.73
CA THR A 120 17.88 11.73 -21.86
C THR A 120 16.68 11.34 -21.02
N CYS A 121 16.26 12.22 -20.12
CA CYS A 121 15.09 11.99 -19.27
C CYS A 121 13.78 12.10 -20.07
N PRO A 122 12.91 11.07 -20.08
CA PRO A 122 11.65 11.13 -20.81
C PRO A 122 10.64 12.13 -20.21
N LYS A 123 10.80 12.50 -18.94
CA LYS A 123 9.87 13.39 -18.25
C LYS A 123 10.20 14.88 -18.47
N CYS A 124 11.46 15.27 -18.36
CA CYS A 124 11.87 16.68 -18.45
C CYS A 124 12.82 16.97 -19.61
N LYS A 125 13.11 15.98 -20.45
CA LYS A 125 14.01 16.06 -21.64
C LYS A 125 15.44 16.50 -21.31
N ASN A 126 15.81 16.63 -20.04
CA ASN A 126 17.17 16.95 -19.64
C ASN A 126 18.12 15.80 -19.98
N THR A 127 19.30 16.13 -20.51
CA THR A 127 20.32 15.14 -20.93
C THR A 127 21.54 15.27 -20.03
N PHE A 128 21.99 14.16 -19.46
CA PHE A 128 23.19 14.12 -18.64
C PHE A 128 24.05 12.89 -18.95
N LYS A 129 25.37 13.02 -18.74
CA LYS A 129 26.32 11.94 -18.98
C LYS A 129 26.51 11.12 -17.72
N ALA A 130 26.49 9.81 -17.85
CA ALA A 130 26.75 8.87 -16.76
C ALA A 130 27.58 7.67 -17.24
N LYS A 131 28.27 7.01 -16.30
CA LYS A 131 29.00 5.76 -16.57
C LYS A 131 28.12 4.58 -16.09
N SER A 132 27.74 3.76 -17.06
CA SER A 132 26.95 2.55 -16.81
C SER A 132 27.84 1.40 -16.30
#